data_d4de8712e15a9c5a945bf8f8b0c03137
#
_entry.id   d4de8712e15a9c5a945bf8f8b0c03137
#
_cell.length_a   1.000
_cell.length_b   1.000
_cell.length_c   1.000
_cell.angle_alpha   90.00
_cell.angle_beta   90.00
_cell.angle_gamma   90.00
#
_symmetry.space_group_name_H-M   'P 1'
#
loop_
_entity.id
_entity.type
_entity.pdbx_description
1 polymer ?
#
loop_
_entity_poly.entity_id
_entity_poly.type
_entity_poly.pdbx_seq_one_letter_code
_entity_poly.pdbx_strand_id
1 'polypeptide(L)'
;MMMTTRRIAAFGLCLFGLATHAHAAPERTTPADVKAMLRNISAQHIEATVRKLVGFGTRHTLSDTTSDDRGIGAARRWIKAQLDACAQQSNGRLKVEFDTFTAPPSRRITQPTELVNVVATLPGEQAASADRIYVVSGHYDSRATEVLDAKTDAPGADDDASGTAAVIEVACAMSKLHFDATLVFMTVAGEEQGLIGSTHAAEEARKNGKNIAGMFTNDIVGSSHADDGRVERARVRLFAEGVPDVKEMSSELRTLVRTGGENDTPSRELARFIKEHAERDVANMKIDLVWRRDRYLRGGDHAPFLNVGYAAVRFTEPAENFHHQHQNVRVEGSVQYGDLPEFVDFSYIAQVARVNAAALAALAMAPAAPRSVQVETTELQNDTTLRWDANTEPDLAGYRIVWRETTAPLWQNHKDVGMVTRATLPVSKDNVVFGVQAIDKDGNVSVASFPVPLQPPAPAPAPTPAPTQTPAPAPAKP
;
A
#
# COMPACT_ATOMS: atom_id res chain seq x y z
N MET A 1 37.73 72.27 -54.84
CA MET A 1 36.30 72.05 -54.52
C MET A 1 36.20 70.59 -54.13
N MET A 2 36.30 70.31 -52.81
CA MET A 2 36.38 69.01 -52.26
C MET A 2 35.02 68.66 -51.65
N MET A 3 34.37 67.62 -52.15
CA MET A 3 33.14 67.05 -51.55
C MET A 3 33.52 65.94 -50.59
N THR A 4 33.19 66.11 -49.31
CA THR A 4 33.36 65.14 -48.24
C THR A 4 32.09 64.32 -48.09
N THR A 5 32.18 62.98 -48.32
CA THR A 5 31.12 62.01 -48.14
C THR A 5 31.15 61.52 -46.66
N ARG A 6 30.06 61.77 -45.94
CA ARG A 6 29.80 61.20 -44.62
C ARG A 6 29.24 59.76 -44.72
N ARG A 7 29.90 58.79 -44.12
CA ARG A 7 29.37 57.45 -43.97
C ARG A 7 28.51 57.38 -42.68
N ILE A 8 27.27 56.94 -42.79
CA ILE A 8 26.35 56.65 -41.69
C ILE A 8 26.53 55.19 -41.36
N ALA A 9 26.95 54.88 -40.13
CA ALA A 9 26.99 53.51 -39.56
C ALA A 9 25.64 53.19 -39.00
N ALA A 10 24.97 52.18 -39.56
CA ALA A 10 23.74 51.63 -39.02
C ALA A 10 24.10 50.56 -37.91
N PHE A 11 23.72 50.83 -36.67
CA PHE A 11 23.80 49.88 -35.58
C PHE A 11 22.56 48.95 -35.66
N GLY A 12 22.78 47.69 -36.03
CA GLY A 12 21.76 46.65 -35.98
C GLY A 12 21.55 46.16 -34.55
N LEU A 13 20.37 46.43 -34.01
CA LEU A 13 19.93 45.93 -32.69
C LEU A 13 19.46 44.47 -32.84
N CYS A 14 20.27 43.49 -32.50
CA CYS A 14 19.85 42.10 -32.39
C CYS A 14 18.95 41.92 -31.14
N LEU A 15 17.65 41.87 -31.34
CA LEU A 15 16.72 41.38 -30.32
C LEU A 15 16.88 39.86 -30.18
N PHE A 16 17.56 39.41 -29.12
CA PHE A 16 17.48 38.02 -28.67
C PHE A 16 16.09 37.78 -28.04
N GLY A 17 15.21 37.17 -28.80
CA GLY A 17 13.94 36.65 -28.28
C GLY A 17 14.23 35.48 -27.29
N LEU A 18 14.08 35.74 -26.01
CA LEU A 18 13.97 34.67 -25.00
C LEU A 18 12.67 33.93 -25.29
N ALA A 19 12.78 32.78 -25.98
CA ALA A 19 11.68 31.81 -26.03
C ALA A 19 11.52 31.21 -24.63
N THR A 20 10.59 31.76 -23.88
CA THR A 20 10.09 31.09 -22.65
C THR A 20 9.39 29.82 -23.11
N HIS A 21 10.05 28.69 -22.95
CA HIS A 21 9.35 27.40 -23.02
C HIS A 21 8.36 27.37 -21.85
N ALA A 22 7.11 27.66 -22.15
CA ALA A 22 6.02 27.36 -21.24
C ALA A 22 6.04 25.85 -21.04
N HIS A 23 6.53 25.37 -19.86
CA HIS A 23 6.30 24.01 -19.46
C HIS A 23 4.78 23.85 -19.37
N ALA A 24 4.21 22.99 -20.22
CA ALA A 24 2.83 22.58 -20.05
C ALA A 24 2.67 22.07 -18.59
N ALA A 25 1.60 22.47 -17.93
CA ALA A 25 1.29 21.92 -16.61
C ALA A 25 1.28 20.40 -16.75
N PRO A 26 1.81 19.67 -15.75
CA PRO A 26 1.82 18.21 -15.81
C PRO A 26 0.40 17.70 -16.05
N GLU A 27 0.29 16.74 -16.96
CA GLU A 27 -0.98 16.08 -17.27
C GLU A 27 -1.44 15.35 -16.01
N ARG A 28 -2.66 15.61 -15.53
CA ARG A 28 -3.19 15.00 -14.31
C ARG A 28 -4.27 13.99 -14.67
N THR A 29 -4.25 12.85 -13.97
CA THR A 29 -5.27 11.83 -14.10
C THR A 29 -6.61 12.35 -13.56
N THR A 30 -7.66 12.20 -14.37
CA THR A 30 -9.02 12.57 -13.98
C THR A 30 -9.83 11.33 -13.54
N PRO A 31 -10.95 11.51 -12.82
CA PRO A 31 -11.87 10.40 -12.52
C PRO A 31 -12.38 9.66 -13.77
N ALA A 32 -12.47 10.35 -14.92
CA ALA A 32 -12.84 9.72 -16.19
C ALA A 32 -11.75 8.78 -16.70
N ASP A 33 -10.48 9.16 -16.54
CA ASP A 33 -9.32 8.33 -16.91
C ASP A 33 -9.25 7.07 -16.02
N VAL A 34 -9.49 7.21 -14.73
CA VAL A 34 -9.58 6.07 -13.79
C VAL A 34 -10.68 5.11 -14.23
N LYS A 35 -11.90 5.60 -14.54
CA LYS A 35 -12.99 4.75 -15.05
C LYS A 35 -12.65 4.06 -16.38
N ALA A 36 -11.92 4.74 -17.26
CA ALA A 36 -11.44 4.16 -18.52
C ALA A 36 -10.40 3.06 -18.26
N MET A 37 -9.43 3.34 -17.37
CA MET A 37 -8.42 2.37 -16.94
C MET A 37 -9.06 1.10 -16.36
N LEU A 38 -10.03 1.24 -15.44
CA LEU A 38 -10.71 0.09 -14.84
C LEU A 38 -11.42 -0.81 -15.86
N ARG A 39 -12.01 -0.21 -16.92
CA ARG A 39 -12.61 -0.98 -18.02
C ARG A 39 -11.58 -1.75 -18.86
N ASN A 40 -10.34 -1.30 -18.90
CA ASN A 40 -9.26 -1.91 -19.67
C ASN A 40 -8.59 -3.09 -18.95
N ILE A 41 -8.84 -3.31 -17.66
CA ILE A 41 -8.38 -4.50 -16.94
C ILE A 41 -9.05 -5.74 -17.52
N SER A 42 -8.22 -6.64 -18.06
CA SER A 42 -8.63 -7.74 -18.91
C SER A 42 -8.49 -9.11 -18.24
N ALA A 43 -9.59 -9.84 -18.12
CA ALA A 43 -9.57 -11.23 -17.68
C ALA A 43 -8.75 -12.14 -18.62
N GLN A 44 -8.71 -11.84 -19.94
CA GLN A 44 -7.92 -12.60 -20.90
C GLN A 44 -6.42 -12.40 -20.72
N HIS A 45 -5.96 -11.18 -20.41
CA HIS A 45 -4.55 -10.96 -20.10
C HIS A 45 -4.16 -11.66 -18.80
N ILE A 46 -5.01 -11.62 -17.79
CA ILE A 46 -4.83 -12.32 -16.52
C ILE A 46 -4.75 -13.83 -16.75
N GLU A 47 -5.68 -14.40 -17.53
CA GLU A 47 -5.66 -15.81 -17.90
C GLU A 47 -4.35 -16.20 -18.61
N ALA A 48 -3.92 -15.40 -19.59
CA ALA A 48 -2.68 -15.67 -20.31
C ALA A 48 -1.47 -15.62 -19.36
N THR A 49 -1.45 -14.71 -18.40
CA THR A 49 -0.40 -14.60 -17.39
C THR A 49 -0.39 -15.81 -16.45
N VAL A 50 -1.52 -16.19 -15.88
CA VAL A 50 -1.63 -17.36 -14.98
C VAL A 50 -1.20 -18.63 -15.71
N ARG A 51 -1.74 -18.88 -16.92
CA ARG A 51 -1.35 -20.06 -17.72
C ARG A 51 0.12 -20.10 -18.07
N LYS A 52 0.73 -18.94 -18.32
CA LYS A 52 2.19 -18.87 -18.58
C LYS A 52 3.00 -19.19 -17.32
N LEU A 53 2.62 -18.64 -16.17
CA LEU A 53 3.29 -18.93 -14.89
C LEU A 53 3.19 -20.41 -14.52
N VAL A 54 2.00 -21.00 -14.66
CA VAL A 54 1.79 -22.45 -14.50
C VAL A 54 2.66 -23.27 -15.46
N GLY A 55 2.82 -22.80 -16.68
CA GLY A 55 3.63 -23.47 -17.72
C GLY A 55 5.11 -23.62 -17.39
N PHE A 56 5.63 -22.95 -16.34
CA PHE A 56 6.98 -23.17 -15.83
C PHE A 56 7.11 -24.44 -14.95
N GLY A 57 6.04 -25.21 -14.78
CA GLY A 57 5.98 -26.47 -14.05
C GLY A 57 6.04 -26.29 -12.54
N THR A 58 7.14 -25.81 -12.02
CA THR A 58 7.27 -25.34 -10.64
C THR A 58 7.91 -23.97 -10.61
N ARG A 59 7.50 -23.14 -9.68
CA ARG A 59 8.15 -21.86 -9.35
C ARG A 59 8.67 -21.87 -7.93
N HIS A 60 8.87 -23.07 -7.35
CA HIS A 60 9.42 -23.22 -6.01
C HIS A 60 10.67 -22.36 -5.83
N THR A 61 10.78 -21.67 -4.70
CA THR A 61 11.88 -20.73 -4.39
C THR A 61 13.27 -21.34 -4.61
N LEU A 62 13.44 -22.65 -4.38
CA LEU A 62 14.69 -23.39 -4.55
C LEU A 62 14.77 -24.15 -5.88
N SER A 63 13.87 -23.90 -6.85
CA SER A 63 13.87 -24.53 -8.17
C SER A 63 14.93 -23.96 -9.10
N ASP A 64 15.01 -24.45 -10.33
CA ASP A 64 15.99 -24.04 -11.34
C ASP A 64 15.92 -22.52 -11.60
N THR A 65 17.08 -21.88 -11.57
CA THR A 65 17.24 -20.44 -11.85
C THR A 65 17.81 -20.16 -13.24
N THR A 66 18.27 -21.18 -13.97
CA THR A 66 19.01 -21.05 -15.23
C THR A 66 18.20 -21.41 -16.46
N SER A 67 17.26 -22.35 -16.36
CA SER A 67 16.37 -22.75 -17.44
C SER A 67 15.51 -21.59 -17.94
N ASP A 68 15.20 -21.54 -19.23
CA ASP A 68 14.37 -20.52 -19.84
C ASP A 68 12.87 -20.89 -19.85
N ASP A 69 12.54 -22.15 -19.62
CA ASP A 69 11.17 -22.67 -19.72
C ASP A 69 10.66 -23.36 -18.45
N ARG A 70 11.49 -23.50 -17.41
CA ARG A 70 11.12 -24.14 -16.14
C ARG A 70 11.75 -23.42 -14.93
N GLY A 71 11.06 -23.48 -13.80
CA GLY A 71 11.55 -23.02 -12.51
C GLY A 71 11.40 -21.52 -12.28
N ILE A 72 11.82 -21.11 -11.08
CA ILE A 72 11.65 -19.74 -10.58
C ILE A 72 12.45 -18.71 -11.41
N GLY A 73 13.61 -19.13 -11.96
CA GLY A 73 14.44 -18.27 -12.81
C GLY A 73 13.75 -17.87 -14.11
N ALA A 74 13.10 -18.83 -14.78
CA ALA A 74 12.30 -18.56 -15.97
C ALA A 74 11.13 -17.63 -15.67
N ALA A 75 10.42 -17.87 -14.55
CA ALA A 75 9.29 -17.06 -14.12
C ALA A 75 9.68 -15.60 -13.90
N ARG A 76 10.72 -15.32 -13.09
CA ARG A 76 11.15 -13.93 -12.79
C ARG A 76 11.59 -13.16 -14.03
N ARG A 77 12.30 -13.82 -14.98
CA ARG A 77 12.70 -13.19 -16.24
C ARG A 77 11.49 -12.86 -17.12
N TRP A 78 10.53 -13.76 -17.19
CA TRP A 78 9.31 -13.54 -17.96
C TRP A 78 8.48 -12.41 -17.35
N ILE A 79 8.26 -12.39 -16.01
CA ILE A 79 7.53 -11.32 -15.30
C ILE A 79 8.18 -9.96 -15.61
N LYS A 80 9.52 -9.88 -15.47
CA LYS A 80 10.23 -8.63 -15.79
C LYS A 80 9.99 -8.20 -17.24
N ALA A 81 10.04 -9.12 -18.20
CA ALA A 81 9.79 -8.80 -19.60
C ALA A 81 8.35 -8.28 -19.85
N GLN A 82 7.34 -8.80 -19.13
CA GLN A 82 5.98 -8.25 -19.21
C GLN A 82 5.91 -6.82 -18.69
N LEU A 83 6.50 -6.56 -17.53
CA LEU A 83 6.53 -5.23 -16.93
C LEU A 83 7.37 -4.24 -17.77
N ASP A 84 8.49 -4.69 -18.37
CA ASP A 84 9.30 -3.90 -19.31
C ASP A 84 8.47 -3.49 -20.55
N ALA A 85 7.61 -4.38 -21.07
CA ALA A 85 6.72 -4.05 -22.17
C ALA A 85 5.70 -2.99 -21.80
N CYS A 86 5.18 -3.02 -20.57
CA CYS A 86 4.30 -1.97 -20.04
C CYS A 86 5.08 -0.65 -19.82
N ALA A 87 6.33 -0.73 -19.39
CA ALA A 87 7.21 0.43 -19.23
C ALA A 87 7.43 1.16 -20.56
N GLN A 88 7.62 0.44 -21.67
CA GLN A 88 7.72 1.01 -23.01
C GLN A 88 6.45 1.78 -23.40
N GLN A 89 5.26 1.26 -23.06
CA GLN A 89 3.98 1.90 -23.32
C GLN A 89 3.75 3.18 -22.49
N SER A 90 4.48 3.34 -21.39
CA SER A 90 4.43 4.52 -20.51
C SER A 90 5.52 5.55 -20.80
N ASN A 91 6.13 5.50 -21.99
CA ASN A 91 7.30 6.35 -22.35
C ASN A 91 8.46 6.20 -21.35
N GLY A 92 8.62 5.01 -20.75
CA GLY A 92 9.69 4.70 -19.80
C GLY A 92 9.51 5.35 -18.41
N ARG A 93 8.32 5.84 -18.05
CA ARG A 93 8.04 6.34 -16.69
C ARG A 93 8.02 5.20 -15.67
N LEU A 94 7.39 4.09 -16.00
CA LEU A 94 7.47 2.88 -15.19
C LEU A 94 8.90 2.33 -15.23
N LYS A 95 9.56 2.22 -14.09
CA LYS A 95 10.91 1.69 -13.94
C LYS A 95 10.85 0.28 -13.41
N VAL A 96 11.47 -0.67 -14.12
CA VAL A 96 11.43 -2.10 -13.75
C VAL A 96 12.83 -2.61 -13.43
N GLU A 97 12.99 -3.19 -12.25
CA GLU A 97 14.28 -3.69 -11.79
C GLU A 97 14.14 -5.03 -11.06
N PHE A 98 15.26 -5.75 -10.96
CA PHE A 98 15.41 -6.87 -10.05
C PHE A 98 15.97 -6.35 -8.72
N ASP A 99 15.26 -6.63 -7.64
CA ASP A 99 15.75 -6.48 -6.28
C ASP A 99 16.33 -7.85 -5.84
N THR A 100 17.66 -7.94 -5.91
CA THR A 100 18.40 -9.20 -5.69
C THR A 100 19.11 -9.17 -4.36
N PHE A 101 18.92 -10.20 -3.57
CA PHE A 101 19.56 -10.36 -2.26
C PHE A 101 19.84 -11.83 -1.94
N THR A 102 20.64 -12.08 -0.89
CA THR A 102 20.92 -13.44 -0.42
C THR A 102 20.20 -13.70 0.90
N ALA A 103 19.27 -14.65 0.90
CA ALA A 103 18.63 -15.13 2.12
C ALA A 103 19.57 -16.03 2.92
N PRO A 104 19.68 -15.85 4.24
CA PRO A 104 20.45 -16.73 5.11
C PRO A 104 19.76 -18.09 5.26
N PRO A 105 20.48 -19.13 5.70
CA PRO A 105 19.89 -20.43 6.00
C PRO A 105 18.79 -20.34 7.05
N SER A 106 17.72 -21.09 6.83
CA SER A 106 16.58 -21.23 7.73
C SER A 106 16.06 -22.65 7.71
N ARG A 107 14.99 -22.94 8.47
CA ARG A 107 14.33 -24.26 8.43
C ARG A 107 13.83 -24.63 7.00
N ARG A 108 13.44 -23.63 6.19
CA ARG A 108 12.88 -23.81 4.84
C ARG A 108 13.86 -23.45 3.72
N ILE A 109 15.04 -22.91 4.06
CA ILE A 109 16.16 -22.63 3.12
C ILE A 109 17.42 -23.18 3.80
N THR A 110 17.94 -24.32 3.32
CA THR A 110 19.00 -25.04 4.03
C THR A 110 20.42 -24.49 3.78
N GLN A 111 20.58 -23.59 2.81
CA GLN A 111 21.85 -22.94 2.48
C GLN A 111 21.61 -21.48 2.04
N PRO A 112 22.64 -20.61 2.06
CA PRO A 112 22.47 -19.25 1.53
C PRO A 112 21.95 -19.31 0.09
N THR A 113 20.85 -18.61 -0.17
CA THR A 113 20.15 -18.69 -1.46
C THR A 113 19.89 -17.29 -2.00
N GLU A 114 20.23 -17.07 -3.27
CA GLU A 114 19.87 -15.84 -3.97
C GLU A 114 18.36 -15.82 -4.26
N LEU A 115 17.69 -14.78 -3.79
CA LEU A 115 16.32 -14.48 -4.13
C LEU A 115 16.23 -13.16 -4.91
N VAL A 116 15.19 -13.05 -5.73
CA VAL A 116 14.99 -11.90 -6.59
C VAL A 116 13.52 -11.48 -6.56
N ASN A 117 13.21 -10.30 -6.04
CA ASN A 117 11.93 -9.69 -6.27
C ASN A 117 11.95 -8.96 -7.62
N VAL A 118 10.80 -8.88 -8.31
CA VAL A 118 10.65 -8.04 -9.49
C VAL A 118 9.84 -6.81 -9.10
N VAL A 119 10.44 -5.64 -9.24
CA VAL A 119 9.87 -4.39 -8.75
C VAL A 119 9.67 -3.42 -9.91
N ALA A 120 8.46 -2.90 -10.05
CA ALA A 120 8.12 -1.85 -11.00
C ALA A 120 7.66 -0.60 -10.26
N THR A 121 8.33 0.52 -10.46
CA THR A 121 8.03 1.79 -9.79
C THR A 121 7.50 2.81 -10.79
N LEU A 122 6.31 3.33 -10.55
CA LEU A 122 5.74 4.49 -11.24
C LEU A 122 5.88 5.72 -10.33
N PRO A 123 6.84 6.61 -10.60
CA PRO A 123 7.09 7.77 -9.75
C PRO A 123 5.89 8.72 -9.72
N GLY A 124 5.60 9.26 -8.54
CA GLY A 124 4.66 10.36 -8.37
C GLY A 124 5.19 11.66 -8.97
N GLU A 125 4.30 12.50 -9.45
CA GLU A 125 4.67 13.71 -10.20
C GLU A 125 4.45 15.00 -9.41
N GLN A 126 3.73 14.96 -8.31
CA GLN A 126 3.57 16.11 -7.43
C GLN A 126 4.69 16.16 -6.39
N ALA A 127 5.52 17.19 -6.41
CA ALA A 127 6.70 17.30 -5.55
C ALA A 127 6.40 17.15 -4.04
N ALA A 128 5.23 17.60 -3.58
CA ALA A 128 4.81 17.48 -2.18
C ALA A 128 4.29 16.08 -1.80
N SER A 129 4.02 15.22 -2.77
CA SER A 129 3.42 13.90 -2.57
C SER A 129 4.23 12.75 -3.15
N ALA A 130 5.24 13.03 -3.99
CA ALA A 130 6.00 12.02 -4.72
C ALA A 130 6.80 11.07 -3.81
N ASP A 131 7.14 11.49 -2.59
CA ASP A 131 7.80 10.67 -1.57
C ASP A 131 6.83 9.68 -0.88
N ARG A 132 5.52 9.92 -0.98
CA ARG A 132 4.49 9.03 -0.45
C ARG A 132 4.33 7.84 -1.39
N ILE A 133 4.49 6.64 -0.84
CA ILE A 133 4.55 5.40 -1.61
C ILE A 133 3.37 4.49 -1.24
N TYR A 134 2.69 3.97 -2.25
CA TYR A 134 1.74 2.87 -2.10
C TYR A 134 2.28 1.64 -2.83
N VAL A 135 2.27 0.50 -2.15
CA VAL A 135 2.81 -0.76 -2.66
C VAL A 135 1.67 -1.74 -2.90
N VAL A 136 1.71 -2.44 -4.02
CA VAL A 136 0.86 -3.62 -4.26
C VAL A 136 1.72 -4.81 -4.62
N SER A 137 1.45 -5.97 -4.01
CA SER A 137 2.22 -7.19 -4.24
C SER A 137 1.38 -8.45 -4.46
N GLY A 138 2.02 -9.46 -5.02
CA GLY A 138 1.69 -10.87 -5.03
C GLY A 138 2.98 -11.67 -5.06
N HIS A 139 2.97 -12.94 -4.63
CA HIS A 139 4.16 -13.75 -4.71
C HIS A 139 4.17 -14.65 -5.94
N TYR A 140 5.31 -14.77 -6.59
CA TYR A 140 5.40 -15.54 -7.82
C TYR A 140 5.99 -16.94 -7.62
N ASP A 141 6.51 -17.25 -6.45
CA ASP A 141 6.88 -18.62 -6.10
C ASP A 141 5.63 -19.48 -5.83
N SER A 142 5.78 -20.79 -5.92
CA SER A 142 4.73 -21.77 -5.68
C SER A 142 5.32 -23.01 -5.00
N ARG A 143 4.47 -23.81 -4.37
CA ARG A 143 4.91 -25.05 -3.72
C ARG A 143 3.91 -26.19 -3.91
N ALA A 144 4.47 -27.41 -3.87
CA ALA A 144 3.72 -28.64 -3.68
C ALA A 144 3.46 -28.91 -2.18
N THR A 145 2.95 -30.08 -1.85
CA THR A 145 2.68 -30.48 -0.46
C THR A 145 3.92 -30.42 0.41
N GLU A 146 5.04 -31.00 -0.07
CA GLU A 146 6.30 -30.99 0.67
C GLU A 146 7.03 -29.65 0.48
N VAL A 147 7.27 -28.96 1.61
CA VAL A 147 7.81 -27.60 1.64
C VAL A 147 9.18 -27.44 1.00
N LEU A 148 9.98 -28.51 0.93
CA LEU A 148 11.33 -28.49 0.36
C LEU A 148 11.42 -29.17 -1.00
N ASP A 149 10.31 -29.63 -1.56
CA ASP A 149 10.28 -30.24 -2.89
C ASP A 149 10.30 -29.18 -3.99
N ALA A 150 11.50 -28.89 -4.48
CA ALA A 150 11.73 -27.93 -5.55
C ALA A 150 11.65 -28.55 -6.97
N LYS A 151 11.24 -29.81 -7.12
CA LYS A 151 11.31 -30.58 -8.38
C LYS A 151 9.96 -30.97 -8.93
N THR A 152 9.06 -31.41 -8.05
CA THR A 152 7.70 -31.80 -8.41
C THR A 152 6.94 -30.59 -8.96
N ASP A 153 6.12 -30.83 -9.96
CA ASP A 153 5.27 -29.78 -10.51
C ASP A 153 4.35 -29.21 -9.44
N ALA A 154 4.40 -27.90 -9.30
CA ALA A 154 3.60 -27.09 -8.39
C ALA A 154 3.02 -25.93 -9.19
N PRO A 155 1.88 -26.13 -9.87
CA PRO A 155 1.31 -25.15 -10.78
C PRO A 155 1.01 -23.82 -10.11
N GLY A 156 0.47 -23.81 -8.89
CA GLY A 156 0.20 -22.60 -8.10
C GLY A 156 -0.59 -21.58 -8.90
N ALA A 157 -1.73 -21.99 -9.48
CA ALA A 157 -2.51 -21.12 -10.35
C ALA A 157 -3.27 -20.08 -9.57
N ASP A 158 -3.78 -20.45 -8.39
CA ASP A 158 -4.44 -19.57 -7.44
C ASP A 158 -3.44 -19.05 -6.41
N ASP A 159 -2.60 -19.91 -5.85
CA ASP A 159 -1.55 -19.60 -4.88
C ASP A 159 -0.15 -19.64 -5.54
N ASP A 160 0.48 -18.52 -6.07
CA ASP A 160 -0.17 -17.24 -6.17
C ASP A 160 0.12 -16.62 -7.57
N ALA A 161 -0.12 -17.42 -8.62
CA ALA A 161 -0.12 -16.82 -9.95
C ALA A 161 -1.31 -15.85 -10.13
N SER A 162 -2.39 -16.02 -9.34
CA SER A 162 -3.57 -15.15 -9.36
C SER A 162 -3.22 -13.72 -8.91
N GLY A 163 -2.60 -13.58 -7.75
CA GLY A 163 -2.16 -12.27 -7.24
C GLY A 163 -1.03 -11.67 -8.06
N THR A 164 -0.06 -12.49 -8.49
CA THR A 164 1.01 -12.04 -9.41
C THR A 164 0.40 -11.48 -10.71
N ALA A 165 -0.59 -12.15 -11.31
CA ALA A 165 -1.24 -11.69 -12.53
C ALA A 165 -2.05 -10.40 -12.29
N ALA A 166 -2.72 -10.30 -11.16
CA ALA A 166 -3.43 -9.06 -10.78
C ALA A 166 -2.45 -7.89 -10.66
N VAL A 167 -1.29 -8.07 -10.02
CA VAL A 167 -0.25 -7.03 -9.88
C VAL A 167 0.28 -6.58 -11.25
N ILE A 168 0.62 -7.51 -12.14
CA ILE A 168 1.11 -7.18 -13.50
C ILE A 168 0.05 -6.41 -14.28
N GLU A 169 -1.20 -6.87 -14.27
CA GLU A 169 -2.29 -6.23 -15.01
C GLU A 169 -2.57 -4.81 -14.47
N VAL A 170 -2.56 -4.63 -13.14
CA VAL A 170 -2.73 -3.31 -12.51
C VAL A 170 -1.56 -2.39 -12.87
N ALA A 171 -0.30 -2.88 -12.82
CA ALA A 171 0.87 -2.10 -13.21
C ALA A 171 0.76 -1.61 -14.66
N CYS A 172 0.37 -2.48 -15.58
CA CYS A 172 0.21 -2.14 -16.99
C CYS A 172 -0.93 -1.14 -17.22
N ALA A 173 -2.07 -1.34 -16.55
CA ALA A 173 -3.23 -0.45 -16.68
C ALA A 173 -2.91 0.95 -16.15
N MET A 174 -2.21 1.05 -15.02
CA MET A 174 -1.89 2.33 -14.37
C MET A 174 -0.69 3.05 -14.98
N SER A 175 0.21 2.35 -15.67
CA SER A 175 1.48 2.89 -16.16
C SER A 175 1.36 4.12 -17.07
N LYS A 176 0.22 4.30 -17.73
CA LYS A 176 -0.06 5.41 -18.65
C LYS A 176 -0.64 6.64 -17.94
N LEU A 177 -1.08 6.51 -16.70
CA LEU A 177 -1.71 7.58 -15.94
C LEU A 177 -0.68 8.35 -15.10
N HIS A 178 -1.04 9.55 -14.67
CA HIS A 178 -0.21 10.47 -13.91
C HIS A 178 -0.77 10.63 -12.50
N PHE A 179 0.00 10.27 -11.50
CA PHE A 179 -0.41 10.29 -10.10
C PHE A 179 0.47 11.23 -9.27
N ASP A 180 -0.08 11.79 -8.23
CA ASP A 180 0.66 12.67 -7.32
C ASP A 180 1.66 11.88 -6.47
N ALA A 181 1.25 10.72 -5.95
CA ALA A 181 2.07 9.82 -5.15
C ALA A 181 2.71 8.70 -5.98
N THR A 182 3.81 8.14 -5.49
CA THR A 182 4.52 7.02 -6.11
C THR A 182 3.79 5.70 -5.89
N LEU A 183 3.70 4.89 -6.97
CA LEU A 183 3.16 3.54 -6.93
C LEU A 183 4.29 2.52 -7.15
N VAL A 184 4.29 1.46 -6.36
CA VAL A 184 5.22 0.34 -6.48
C VAL A 184 4.43 -0.95 -6.67
N PHE A 185 4.69 -1.65 -7.76
CA PHE A 185 4.13 -2.95 -8.11
C PHE A 185 5.23 -3.98 -7.95
N MET A 186 5.03 -4.94 -7.05
CA MET A 186 6.08 -5.86 -6.64
C MET A 186 5.61 -7.30 -6.74
N THR A 187 6.38 -8.17 -7.40
CA THR A 187 6.20 -9.61 -7.29
C THR A 187 7.36 -10.20 -6.51
N VAL A 188 7.05 -10.85 -5.40
CA VAL A 188 8.06 -11.31 -4.43
C VAL A 188 8.35 -12.80 -4.55
N ALA A 189 9.53 -13.21 -4.11
CA ALA A 189 9.96 -14.59 -4.02
C ALA A 189 10.10 -15.04 -2.57
N GLY A 190 9.90 -16.32 -2.31
CA GLY A 190 10.14 -16.90 -1.00
C GLY A 190 9.06 -16.63 0.03
N GLU A 191 7.83 -16.36 -0.41
CA GLU A 191 6.67 -16.30 0.47
C GLU A 191 6.49 -17.65 1.15
N GLU A 192 6.43 -18.72 0.36
CA GLU A 192 6.22 -20.11 0.75
C GLU A 192 7.33 -20.66 1.66
N GLN A 193 8.49 -20.06 1.62
CA GLN A 193 9.61 -20.38 2.51
C GLN A 193 9.66 -19.48 3.76
N GLY A 194 8.68 -18.62 3.97
CA GLY A 194 8.51 -17.82 5.19
C GLY A 194 8.61 -16.31 4.97
N LEU A 195 7.94 -15.77 3.97
CA LEU A 195 7.79 -14.34 3.69
C LEU A 195 9.14 -13.64 3.43
N ILE A 196 10.09 -14.32 2.80
CA ILE A 196 11.49 -13.86 2.77
C ILE A 196 11.66 -12.62 1.89
N GLY A 197 11.06 -12.62 0.68
CA GLY A 197 11.17 -11.50 -0.25
C GLY A 197 10.48 -10.24 0.27
N SER A 198 9.31 -10.38 0.85
CA SER A 198 8.57 -9.26 1.45
C SER A 198 9.19 -8.76 2.74
N THR A 199 9.80 -9.65 3.55
CA THR A 199 10.59 -9.26 4.74
C THR A 199 11.77 -8.39 4.33
N HIS A 200 12.56 -8.84 3.34
CA HIS A 200 13.67 -8.04 2.81
C HIS A 200 13.19 -6.67 2.33
N ALA A 201 12.16 -6.62 1.50
CA ALA A 201 11.61 -5.36 0.97
C ALA A 201 11.13 -4.41 2.09
N ALA A 202 10.43 -4.94 3.11
CA ALA A 202 9.91 -4.15 4.22
C ALA A 202 11.04 -3.59 5.10
N GLU A 203 12.03 -4.41 5.45
CA GLU A 203 13.17 -4.02 6.28
C GLU A 203 14.06 -3.00 5.56
N GLU A 204 14.39 -3.21 4.28
CA GLU A 204 15.16 -2.24 3.49
C GLU A 204 14.41 -0.92 3.29
N ALA A 205 13.09 -0.98 3.06
CA ALA A 205 12.27 0.24 3.00
C ALA A 205 12.33 1.00 4.34
N ARG A 206 12.20 0.32 5.47
CA ARG A 206 12.29 0.93 6.80
C ARG A 206 13.66 1.51 7.09
N LYS A 207 14.71 0.76 6.80
CA LYS A 207 16.12 1.18 6.96
C LYS A 207 16.46 2.42 6.14
N ASN A 208 15.93 2.50 4.91
CA ASN A 208 16.13 3.63 4.00
C ASN A 208 15.13 4.78 4.21
N GLY A 209 14.32 4.75 5.27
CA GLY A 209 13.38 5.81 5.62
C GLY A 209 12.29 6.06 4.57
N LYS A 210 11.91 5.05 3.79
CA LYS A 210 10.84 5.18 2.77
C LYS A 210 9.50 5.49 3.41
N ASN A 211 8.76 6.41 2.83
CA ASN A 211 7.44 6.83 3.29
C ASN A 211 6.34 5.93 2.68
N ILE A 212 6.28 4.66 3.09
CA ILE A 212 5.21 3.75 2.66
C ILE A 212 3.95 4.07 3.46
N ALA A 213 2.98 4.69 2.79
CA ALA A 213 1.69 5.09 3.37
C ALA A 213 0.65 3.96 3.35
N GLY A 214 0.83 2.94 2.51
CA GLY A 214 -0.01 1.76 2.48
C GLY A 214 0.59 0.66 1.61
N MET A 215 0.32 -0.59 2.01
CA MET A 215 0.72 -1.78 1.26
C MET A 215 -0.45 -2.75 1.13
N PHE A 216 -0.66 -3.28 -0.07
CA PHE A 216 -1.66 -4.28 -0.40
C PHE A 216 -0.96 -5.58 -0.80
N THR A 217 -1.37 -6.69 -0.24
CA THR A 217 -1.00 -8.00 -0.79
C THR A 217 -2.23 -8.65 -1.40
N ASN A 218 -2.05 -9.27 -2.57
CA ASN A 218 -3.01 -10.15 -3.20
C ASN A 218 -2.43 -11.55 -3.13
N ASP A 219 -3.15 -12.45 -2.50
CA ASP A 219 -2.66 -13.79 -2.25
C ASP A 219 -3.88 -14.70 -2.08
N ILE A 220 -4.03 -15.65 -2.98
CA ILE A 220 -5.20 -16.48 -3.17
C ILE A 220 -6.42 -15.59 -3.50
N VAL A 221 -6.45 -15.09 -4.72
CA VAL A 221 -7.52 -14.22 -5.24
C VAL A 221 -8.07 -14.75 -6.57
N GLY A 222 -7.93 -16.01 -6.82
CA GLY A 222 -8.23 -16.63 -8.11
C GLY A 222 -9.44 -17.52 -8.13
N SER A 223 -9.92 -18.03 -7.01
CA SER A 223 -11.11 -18.92 -7.02
C SER A 223 -12.35 -18.21 -6.51
N SER A 224 -13.45 -18.50 -7.17
CA SER A 224 -14.79 -18.13 -6.71
C SER A 224 -15.58 -19.33 -6.17
N HIS A 225 -14.96 -20.52 -6.08
CA HIS A 225 -15.63 -21.78 -5.74
C HIS A 225 -14.92 -22.48 -4.58
N ALA A 226 -15.60 -22.60 -3.45
CA ALA A 226 -15.11 -23.33 -2.29
C ALA A 226 -15.24 -24.85 -2.46
N ASP A 227 -14.50 -25.62 -1.64
CA ASP A 227 -14.54 -27.07 -1.59
C ASP A 227 -15.90 -27.63 -1.11
N ASP A 228 -16.68 -26.85 -0.37
CA ASP A 228 -18.04 -27.20 0.09
C ASP A 228 -19.13 -26.87 -0.95
N GLY A 229 -18.74 -26.42 -2.15
CA GLY A 229 -19.64 -26.07 -3.25
C GLY A 229 -20.20 -24.65 -3.19
N ARG A 230 -19.85 -23.82 -2.22
CA ARG A 230 -20.23 -22.40 -2.22
C ARG A 230 -19.55 -21.68 -3.36
N VAL A 231 -20.27 -20.72 -3.94
CA VAL A 231 -19.78 -19.88 -5.04
C VAL A 231 -19.90 -18.41 -4.63
N GLU A 232 -18.80 -17.67 -4.71
CA GLU A 232 -18.78 -16.24 -4.34
C GLU A 232 -17.96 -15.45 -5.36
N ARG A 233 -18.62 -14.83 -6.34
CA ARG A 233 -18.00 -14.06 -7.43
C ARG A 233 -18.00 -12.55 -7.22
N ALA A 234 -18.70 -12.09 -6.19
CA ALA A 234 -18.97 -10.67 -6.00
C ALA A 234 -18.36 -10.11 -4.71
N ARG A 235 -17.50 -10.88 -4.02
CA ARG A 235 -16.88 -10.49 -2.76
C ARG A 235 -15.39 -10.77 -2.77
N VAL A 236 -14.65 -9.97 -2.03
CA VAL A 236 -13.25 -10.21 -1.65
C VAL A 236 -13.09 -9.87 -0.18
N ARG A 237 -12.34 -10.68 0.56
CA ARG A 237 -11.98 -10.37 1.95
C ARG A 237 -10.79 -9.43 1.99
N LEU A 238 -10.82 -8.48 2.90
CA LEU A 238 -9.74 -7.55 3.17
C LEU A 238 -9.36 -7.63 4.65
N PHE A 239 -8.22 -8.26 4.93
CA PHE A 239 -7.68 -8.39 6.28
C PHE A 239 -6.92 -7.13 6.67
N ALA A 240 -7.22 -6.60 7.84
CA ALA A 240 -6.58 -5.41 8.38
C ALA A 240 -6.30 -5.57 9.87
N GLU A 241 -5.02 -5.45 10.23
CA GLU A 241 -4.58 -5.54 11.61
C GLU A 241 -5.10 -4.37 12.45
N GLY A 242 -5.50 -4.66 13.67
CA GLY A 242 -5.80 -3.65 14.68
C GLY A 242 -4.58 -3.38 15.58
N VAL A 243 -4.53 -4.04 16.72
CA VAL A 243 -3.38 -3.92 17.63
C VAL A 243 -2.19 -4.67 17.03
N PRO A 244 -1.03 -4.01 16.85
CA PRO A 244 0.18 -4.65 16.36
C PRO A 244 0.66 -5.80 17.26
N ASP A 245 1.28 -6.81 16.65
CA ASP A 245 1.96 -7.88 17.37
C ASP A 245 3.31 -7.38 17.89
N VAL A 246 3.33 -6.89 19.12
CA VAL A 246 4.51 -6.34 19.79
C VAL A 246 4.73 -6.98 21.15
N LYS A 247 6.00 -7.20 21.51
CA LYS A 247 6.36 -7.77 22.83
C LYS A 247 6.02 -6.82 23.98
N GLU A 248 6.18 -5.51 23.74
CA GLU A 248 5.88 -4.46 24.73
C GLU A 248 5.10 -3.34 24.07
N MET A 249 4.01 -2.92 24.73
CA MET A 249 3.22 -1.78 24.25
C MET A 249 3.95 -0.46 24.53
N SER A 250 4.11 0.36 23.51
CA SER A 250 4.53 1.76 23.68
C SER A 250 3.46 2.57 24.42
N SER A 251 3.82 3.78 24.87
CA SER A 251 2.87 4.70 25.50
C SER A 251 1.73 5.08 24.56
N GLU A 252 2.03 5.23 23.27
CA GLU A 252 1.07 5.56 22.22
C GLU A 252 0.07 4.41 22.02
N LEU A 253 0.58 3.17 21.92
CA LEU A 253 -0.27 1.99 21.76
C LEU A 253 -1.16 1.77 22.99
N ARG A 254 -0.63 1.96 24.22
CA ARG A 254 -1.44 1.93 25.45
C ARG A 254 -2.54 3.00 25.44
N THR A 255 -2.21 4.20 24.97
CA THR A 255 -3.20 5.28 24.84
C THR A 255 -4.27 4.92 23.83
N LEU A 256 -3.87 4.41 22.65
CA LEU A 256 -4.80 3.94 21.62
C LEU A 256 -5.80 2.92 22.18
N VAL A 257 -5.31 1.86 22.82
CA VAL A 257 -6.18 0.82 23.42
C VAL A 257 -7.06 1.40 24.53
N ARG A 258 -6.50 2.24 25.43
CA ARG A 258 -7.27 2.85 26.53
C ARG A 258 -8.40 3.77 26.06
N THR A 259 -8.25 4.40 24.90
CA THR A 259 -9.25 5.30 24.31
C THR A 259 -10.20 4.61 23.33
N GLY A 260 -10.15 3.26 23.21
CA GLY A 260 -10.98 2.50 22.29
C GLY A 260 -10.59 2.64 20.82
N GLY A 261 -9.35 3.09 20.56
CA GLY A 261 -8.84 3.34 19.20
C GLY A 261 -8.23 2.11 18.50
N GLU A 262 -8.34 0.91 19.07
CA GLU A 262 -7.80 -0.31 18.44
C GLU A 262 -8.46 -0.63 17.09
N ASN A 263 -9.65 -0.07 16.83
CA ASN A 263 -10.32 -0.13 15.53
C ASN A 263 -9.91 1.00 14.57
N ASP A 264 -9.05 1.90 15.02
CA ASP A 264 -8.71 3.16 14.34
C ASP A 264 -7.22 3.21 14.00
N THR A 265 -6.62 2.04 13.79
CA THR A 265 -5.23 1.91 13.35
C THR A 265 -5.09 2.30 11.87
N PRO A 266 -3.89 2.71 11.42
CA PRO A 266 -3.66 3.04 10.02
C PRO A 266 -4.06 1.95 9.03
N SER A 267 -3.85 0.67 9.38
CA SER A 267 -4.25 -0.44 8.51
C SER A 267 -5.77 -0.58 8.38
N ARG A 268 -6.50 -0.40 9.49
CA ARG A 268 -7.97 -0.46 9.46
C ARG A 268 -8.57 0.74 8.73
N GLU A 269 -7.97 1.91 8.87
CA GLU A 269 -8.42 3.09 8.11
C GLU A 269 -8.09 2.95 6.62
N LEU A 270 -6.93 2.42 6.27
CA LEU A 270 -6.61 2.05 4.89
C LEU A 270 -7.66 1.09 4.31
N ALA A 271 -8.07 0.08 5.07
CA ALA A 271 -9.09 -0.86 4.63
C ALA A 271 -10.48 -0.22 4.45
N ARG A 272 -10.86 0.73 5.33
CA ARG A 272 -12.11 1.53 5.15
C ARG A 272 -12.05 2.36 3.87
N PHE A 273 -10.95 3.06 3.67
CA PHE A 273 -10.73 3.88 2.47
C PHE A 273 -10.84 3.04 1.20
N ILE A 274 -10.17 1.89 1.16
CA ILE A 274 -10.23 0.93 0.04
C ILE A 274 -11.69 0.53 -0.23
N LYS A 275 -12.41 0.11 0.81
CA LYS A 275 -13.81 -0.31 0.66
C LYS A 275 -14.69 0.81 0.11
N GLU A 276 -14.61 2.00 0.68
CA GLU A 276 -15.46 3.14 0.29
C GLU A 276 -15.22 3.56 -1.16
N HIS A 277 -13.96 3.62 -1.60
CA HIS A 277 -13.61 4.06 -2.94
C HIS A 277 -13.79 2.95 -3.99
N ALA A 278 -13.34 1.74 -3.70
CA ALA A 278 -13.43 0.66 -4.67
C ALA A 278 -14.87 0.17 -4.89
N GLU A 279 -15.70 0.07 -3.85
CA GLU A 279 -17.11 -0.30 -4.03
C GLU A 279 -17.95 0.75 -4.77
N ARG A 280 -17.50 2.03 -4.74
CA ARG A 280 -18.11 3.10 -5.54
C ARG A 280 -17.80 2.93 -7.03
N ASP A 281 -16.56 2.54 -7.36
CA ASP A 281 -16.04 2.61 -8.72
C ASP A 281 -16.04 1.24 -9.42
N VAL A 282 -16.13 0.14 -8.68
CA VAL A 282 -16.17 -1.24 -9.20
C VAL A 282 -17.53 -1.86 -8.92
N ALA A 283 -18.38 -1.85 -9.93
CA ALA A 283 -19.72 -2.43 -9.83
C ALA A 283 -19.66 -3.95 -9.53
N ASN A 284 -20.61 -4.42 -8.73
CA ASN A 284 -20.81 -5.84 -8.40
C ASN A 284 -19.65 -6.48 -7.62
N MET A 285 -18.79 -5.68 -6.97
CA MET A 285 -17.83 -6.20 -6.00
C MET A 285 -18.12 -5.63 -4.60
N LYS A 286 -18.03 -6.50 -3.60
CA LYS A 286 -18.10 -6.16 -2.17
C LYS A 286 -16.79 -6.51 -1.49
N ILE A 287 -16.36 -5.65 -0.59
CA ILE A 287 -15.14 -5.84 0.20
C ILE A 287 -15.56 -6.17 1.62
N ASP A 288 -15.33 -7.40 2.03
CA ASP A 288 -15.60 -7.86 3.38
C ASP A 288 -14.40 -7.50 4.26
N LEU A 289 -14.56 -6.45 5.09
CA LEU A 289 -13.53 -6.04 6.04
C LEU A 289 -13.41 -7.08 7.15
N VAL A 290 -12.24 -7.66 7.28
CA VAL A 290 -11.92 -8.62 8.34
C VAL A 290 -10.94 -7.96 9.31
N TRP A 291 -11.45 -7.56 10.48
CA TRP A 291 -10.66 -6.89 11.53
C TRP A 291 -9.70 -7.85 12.23
N ARG A 292 -8.77 -8.39 11.47
CA ARG A 292 -7.75 -9.34 11.88
C ARG A 292 -6.54 -9.18 10.96
N ARG A 293 -5.36 -9.53 11.46
CA ARG A 293 -4.13 -9.51 10.69
C ARG A 293 -4.19 -10.45 9.49
N ASP A 294 -4.62 -11.69 9.70
CA ASP A 294 -4.79 -12.71 8.67
C ASP A 294 -5.73 -13.84 9.17
N ARG A 295 -5.90 -14.88 8.36
CA ARG A 295 -6.55 -16.13 8.72
C ARG A 295 -5.79 -16.82 9.88
N TYR A 296 -6.43 -17.77 10.56
CA TYR A 296 -5.77 -18.53 11.63
C TYR A 296 -4.60 -19.37 11.08
N LEU A 297 -3.46 -19.28 11.73
CA LEU A 297 -2.23 -20.03 11.40
C LEU A 297 -1.71 -19.78 9.97
N ARG A 298 -2.09 -18.68 9.38
CA ARG A 298 -1.71 -18.26 8.03
C ARG A 298 -1.12 -16.84 8.07
N GLY A 299 -0.41 -16.49 7.02
CA GLY A 299 0.17 -15.17 6.84
C GLY A 299 0.22 -14.80 5.36
N GLY A 300 0.87 -13.71 5.04
CA GLY A 300 1.11 -13.22 3.69
C GLY A 300 2.04 -12.03 3.72
N ASP A 301 2.42 -11.52 2.56
CA ASP A 301 3.46 -10.51 2.36
C ASP A 301 3.17 -9.13 2.99
N HIS A 302 1.93 -8.86 3.38
CA HIS A 302 1.59 -7.66 4.17
C HIS A 302 2.16 -7.71 5.59
N ALA A 303 2.34 -8.91 6.15
CA ALA A 303 2.75 -9.08 7.54
C ALA A 303 4.15 -8.50 7.85
N PRO A 304 5.18 -8.66 7.03
CA PRO A 304 6.47 -7.99 7.22
C PRO A 304 6.37 -6.46 7.27
N PHE A 305 5.51 -5.86 6.44
CA PHE A 305 5.29 -4.41 6.46
C PHE A 305 4.62 -3.96 7.76
N LEU A 306 3.64 -4.71 8.27
CA LEU A 306 3.08 -4.47 9.60
C LEU A 306 4.14 -4.58 10.70
N ASN A 307 5.02 -5.58 10.65
CA ASN A 307 6.07 -5.80 11.66
C ASN A 307 7.05 -4.62 11.79
N VAL A 308 7.30 -3.89 10.70
CA VAL A 308 8.14 -2.70 10.70
C VAL A 308 7.35 -1.39 10.83
N GLY A 309 6.03 -1.48 11.08
CA GLY A 309 5.17 -0.34 11.43
C GLY A 309 4.51 0.37 10.25
N TYR A 310 4.47 -0.21 9.07
CA TYR A 310 3.69 0.31 7.94
C TYR A 310 2.24 -0.15 8.01
N ALA A 311 1.33 0.67 7.49
CA ALA A 311 -0.05 0.26 7.23
C ALA A 311 -0.07 -0.76 6.08
N ALA A 312 -0.64 -1.93 6.31
CA ALA A 312 -0.74 -2.95 5.28
C ALA A 312 -2.02 -3.78 5.42
N VAL A 313 -2.50 -4.29 4.30
CA VAL A 313 -3.73 -5.08 4.19
C VAL A 313 -3.51 -6.26 3.24
N ARG A 314 -4.33 -7.29 3.37
CA ARG A 314 -4.32 -8.46 2.50
C ARG A 314 -5.68 -8.64 1.84
N PHE A 315 -5.69 -8.76 0.53
CA PHE A 315 -6.81 -9.29 -0.23
C PHE A 315 -6.71 -10.80 -0.34
N THR A 316 -7.82 -11.48 -0.17
CA THR A 316 -7.95 -12.91 -0.43
C THR A 316 -9.40 -13.29 -0.70
N GLU A 317 -9.61 -14.36 -1.43
CA GLU A 317 -10.94 -14.86 -1.77
C GLU A 317 -11.73 -15.32 -0.54
N PRO A 318 -13.06 -15.18 -0.51
CA PRO A 318 -13.87 -15.63 0.63
C PRO A 318 -14.19 -17.12 0.63
N ALA A 319 -14.04 -17.77 -0.52
CA ALA A 319 -14.45 -19.16 -0.78
C ALA A 319 -13.22 -20.00 -1.16
N GLU A 320 -12.34 -20.25 -0.21
CA GLU A 320 -11.12 -21.04 -0.43
C GLU A 320 -11.40 -22.51 -0.71
N ASN A 321 -10.61 -23.15 -1.60
CA ASN A 321 -10.65 -24.57 -1.87
C ASN A 321 -9.35 -25.25 -1.44
N PHE A 322 -9.38 -25.97 -0.33
CA PHE A 322 -8.20 -26.60 0.25
C PHE A 322 -7.76 -27.90 -0.44
N HIS A 323 -8.49 -28.38 -1.44
CA HIS A 323 -8.03 -29.44 -2.33
C HIS A 323 -7.03 -28.92 -3.39
N HIS A 324 -6.98 -27.62 -3.59
CA HIS A 324 -6.11 -26.99 -4.59
C HIS A 324 -4.83 -26.44 -3.98
N GLN A 325 -4.93 -25.62 -2.95
CA GLN A 325 -3.78 -24.94 -2.34
C GLN A 325 -2.77 -25.93 -1.74
N HIS A 326 -1.48 -25.75 -2.02
CA HIS A 326 -0.37 -26.53 -1.47
C HIS A 326 -0.53 -28.06 -1.67
N GLN A 327 -1.12 -28.49 -2.77
CA GLN A 327 -1.39 -29.89 -3.08
C GLN A 327 -0.57 -30.35 -4.30
N ASN A 328 -0.03 -31.57 -4.22
CA ASN A 328 0.49 -32.24 -5.40
C ASN A 328 -0.66 -32.53 -6.39
N VAL A 329 -0.41 -32.36 -7.67
CA VAL A 329 -1.38 -32.67 -8.72
C VAL A 329 -1.61 -34.18 -8.74
N ARG A 330 -2.82 -34.61 -8.42
CA ARG A 330 -3.25 -36.02 -8.38
C ARG A 330 -4.76 -36.17 -8.39
N VAL A 331 -5.22 -37.34 -8.69
CA VAL A 331 -6.63 -37.72 -8.54
C VAL A 331 -6.73 -38.77 -7.43
N GLU A 332 -7.60 -38.51 -6.45
CA GLU A 332 -7.94 -39.46 -5.41
C GLU A 332 -9.45 -39.71 -5.44
N GLY A 333 -9.84 -40.93 -5.78
CA GLY A 333 -11.26 -41.24 -6.04
C GLY A 333 -11.80 -40.43 -7.23
N SER A 334 -12.74 -39.52 -6.97
CA SER A 334 -13.29 -38.62 -7.99
C SER A 334 -12.83 -37.14 -7.79
N VAL A 335 -11.92 -36.90 -6.85
CA VAL A 335 -11.46 -35.54 -6.51
C VAL A 335 -10.13 -35.27 -7.20
N GLN A 336 -10.07 -34.16 -7.96
CA GLN A 336 -8.83 -33.64 -8.49
C GLN A 336 -8.19 -32.74 -7.42
N TYR A 337 -6.95 -33.06 -7.07
CA TYR A 337 -6.09 -32.23 -6.19
C TYR A 337 -5.06 -31.49 -7.05
N GLY A 338 -4.58 -30.38 -6.53
CA GLY A 338 -3.57 -29.53 -7.17
C GLY A 338 -4.11 -28.19 -7.61
N ASP A 339 -3.26 -27.18 -7.60
CA ASP A 339 -3.63 -25.81 -7.94
C ASP A 339 -3.49 -25.59 -9.45
N LEU A 340 -4.55 -25.94 -10.17
CA LEU A 340 -4.59 -25.98 -11.63
C LEU A 340 -5.37 -24.78 -12.20
N PRO A 341 -5.01 -24.30 -13.40
CA PRO A 341 -5.69 -23.17 -14.05
C PRO A 341 -7.19 -23.40 -14.32
N GLU A 342 -7.62 -24.66 -14.40
CA GLU A 342 -9.01 -25.05 -14.62
C GLU A 342 -9.94 -24.67 -13.45
N PHE A 343 -9.35 -24.43 -12.27
CA PHE A 343 -10.08 -24.04 -11.06
C PHE A 343 -10.11 -22.53 -10.84
N VAL A 344 -9.40 -21.77 -11.66
CA VAL A 344 -9.28 -20.31 -11.54
C VAL A 344 -10.43 -19.61 -12.27
N ASP A 345 -11.06 -18.63 -11.61
CA ASP A 345 -12.02 -17.70 -12.19
C ASP A 345 -11.30 -16.40 -12.60
N PHE A 346 -10.86 -16.33 -13.84
CA PHE A 346 -10.11 -15.19 -14.36
C PHE A 346 -10.92 -13.89 -14.37
N SER A 347 -12.24 -13.99 -14.47
CA SER A 347 -13.13 -12.83 -14.36
C SER A 347 -13.16 -12.29 -12.94
N TYR A 348 -13.09 -13.16 -11.94
CA TYR A 348 -12.99 -12.79 -10.54
C TYR A 348 -11.65 -12.10 -10.24
N ILE A 349 -10.53 -12.65 -10.71
CA ILE A 349 -9.21 -11.98 -10.57
C ILE A 349 -9.24 -10.58 -11.19
N ALA A 350 -9.85 -10.44 -12.37
CA ALA A 350 -9.98 -9.13 -13.02
C ALA A 350 -10.81 -8.15 -12.19
N GLN A 351 -11.82 -8.62 -11.47
CA GLN A 351 -12.58 -7.78 -10.53
C GLN A 351 -11.74 -7.37 -9.32
N VAL A 352 -10.97 -8.29 -8.73
CA VAL A 352 -10.03 -7.97 -7.65
C VAL A 352 -8.96 -6.98 -8.11
N ALA A 353 -8.41 -7.17 -9.31
CA ALA A 353 -7.45 -6.22 -9.90
C ALA A 353 -8.07 -4.82 -10.09
N ARG A 354 -9.36 -4.73 -10.49
CA ARG A 354 -10.06 -3.43 -10.55
C ARG A 354 -10.22 -2.80 -9.19
N VAL A 355 -10.54 -3.58 -8.15
CA VAL A 355 -10.62 -3.09 -6.76
C VAL A 355 -9.27 -2.49 -6.34
N ASN A 356 -8.17 -3.20 -6.58
CA ASN A 356 -6.82 -2.70 -6.29
C ASN A 356 -6.53 -1.40 -7.05
N ALA A 357 -6.77 -1.38 -8.36
CA ALA A 357 -6.49 -0.21 -9.20
C ALA A 357 -7.34 1.01 -8.80
N ALA A 358 -8.61 0.83 -8.46
CA ALA A 358 -9.49 1.90 -8.01
C ALA A 358 -8.99 2.50 -6.69
N ALA A 359 -8.64 1.65 -5.72
CA ALA A 359 -8.12 2.07 -4.43
C ALA A 359 -6.76 2.78 -4.56
N LEU A 360 -5.83 2.21 -5.33
CA LEU A 360 -4.51 2.82 -5.58
C LEU A 360 -4.63 4.17 -6.28
N ALA A 361 -5.51 4.28 -7.28
CA ALA A 361 -5.73 5.55 -7.97
C ALA A 361 -6.28 6.61 -7.01
N ALA A 362 -7.30 6.27 -6.20
CA ALA A 362 -7.86 7.19 -5.21
C ALA A 362 -6.80 7.66 -4.19
N LEU A 363 -5.97 6.74 -3.67
CA LEU A 363 -4.89 7.04 -2.74
C LEU A 363 -3.80 7.91 -3.37
N ALA A 364 -3.43 7.63 -4.62
CA ALA A 364 -2.32 8.29 -5.29
C ALA A 364 -2.68 9.69 -5.83
N MET A 365 -3.97 9.95 -6.04
CA MET A 365 -4.49 11.25 -6.45
C MET A 365 -4.80 12.16 -5.27
N ALA A 366 -5.09 11.62 -4.09
CA ALA A 366 -5.48 12.37 -2.91
C ALA A 366 -4.31 13.13 -2.26
N PRO A 367 -4.56 14.22 -1.50
CA PRO A 367 -3.55 14.84 -0.65
C PRO A 367 -3.02 13.87 0.42
N ALA A 368 -1.94 14.22 1.10
CA ALA A 368 -1.50 13.49 2.29
C ALA A 368 -2.54 13.61 3.42
N ALA A 369 -2.64 12.57 4.24
CA ALA A 369 -3.43 12.62 5.44
C ALA A 369 -2.92 13.73 6.39
N PRO A 370 -3.78 14.52 7.05
CA PRO A 370 -3.38 15.57 7.97
C PRO A 370 -2.50 15.02 9.09
N ARG A 371 -1.48 15.79 9.50
CA ARG A 371 -0.54 15.40 10.55
C ARG A 371 -0.89 16.05 11.89
N SER A 372 -0.37 15.48 12.96
CA SER A 372 -0.50 16.01 14.33
C SER A 372 -1.95 16.33 14.73
N VAL A 373 -2.89 15.50 14.28
CA VAL A 373 -4.30 15.70 14.61
C VAL A 373 -4.51 15.47 16.10
N GLN A 374 -5.10 16.46 16.78
CA GLN A 374 -5.33 16.45 18.22
C GLN A 374 -6.76 16.86 18.55
N VAL A 375 -7.28 16.29 19.63
CA VAL A 375 -8.55 16.69 20.24
C VAL A 375 -8.26 17.46 21.53
N GLU A 376 -8.87 18.64 21.69
CA GLU A 376 -8.78 19.44 22.92
C GLU A 376 -9.61 18.80 24.03
N THR A 377 -8.95 18.47 25.14
CA THR A 377 -9.55 17.75 26.29
C THR A 377 -9.40 18.47 27.62
N THR A 378 -8.88 19.69 27.61
CA THR A 378 -8.63 20.50 28.82
C THR A 378 -9.91 20.97 29.51
N GLU A 379 -10.98 21.14 28.72
CA GLU A 379 -12.29 21.59 29.21
C GLU A 379 -13.32 20.47 29.01
N LEU A 380 -14.18 20.33 30.01
CA LEU A 380 -15.35 19.45 29.96
C LEU A 380 -16.48 20.19 29.24
N GLN A 381 -16.73 19.83 28.00
CA GLN A 381 -17.79 20.43 27.17
C GLN A 381 -18.32 19.41 26.16
N ASN A 382 -19.57 19.64 25.72
CA ASN A 382 -20.21 18.80 24.73
C ASN A 382 -19.76 19.06 23.29
N ASP A 383 -19.11 20.19 23.05
CA ASP A 383 -18.49 20.48 21.75
C ASP A 383 -17.11 19.83 21.68
N THR A 384 -16.69 19.49 20.45
CA THR A 384 -15.37 18.95 20.20
C THR A 384 -14.55 19.91 19.33
N THR A 385 -13.40 20.30 19.83
CA THR A 385 -12.41 21.07 19.06
C THR A 385 -11.26 20.17 18.64
N LEU A 386 -11.01 20.15 17.33
CA LEU A 386 -9.88 19.46 16.70
C LEU A 386 -8.89 20.46 16.15
N ARG A 387 -7.61 20.10 16.12
CA ARG A 387 -6.53 20.86 15.48
C ARG A 387 -5.54 19.93 14.80
N TRP A 388 -4.86 20.44 13.76
CA TRP A 388 -3.90 19.68 12.96
C TRP A 388 -2.88 20.60 12.30
N ASP A 389 -1.80 20.03 11.76
CA ASP A 389 -0.83 20.77 10.97
C ASP A 389 -1.35 21.01 9.55
N ALA A 390 -0.98 22.16 8.98
CA ALA A 390 -1.34 22.47 7.59
C ALA A 390 -0.63 21.55 6.61
N ASN A 391 -1.38 21.06 5.63
CA ASN A 391 -0.82 20.37 4.47
C ASN A 391 -0.12 21.35 3.53
N THR A 392 0.77 20.86 2.66
CA THR A 392 1.64 21.66 1.78
C THR A 392 1.39 21.48 0.29
N GLU A 393 0.42 20.65 -0.08
CA GLU A 393 0.07 20.39 -1.47
C GLU A 393 -0.48 21.68 -2.14
N PRO A 394 0.00 22.02 -3.35
CA PRO A 394 -0.35 23.30 -4.00
C PRO A 394 -1.80 23.37 -4.47
N ASP A 395 -2.45 22.24 -4.56
CA ASP A 395 -3.84 22.08 -4.95
C ASP A 395 -4.77 21.77 -3.77
N LEU A 396 -4.29 21.83 -2.55
CA LEU A 396 -5.14 21.70 -1.36
C LEU A 396 -6.32 22.70 -1.45
N ALA A 397 -7.53 22.21 -1.20
CA ALA A 397 -8.76 23.00 -1.16
C ALA A 397 -9.29 23.21 0.27
N GLY A 398 -8.92 22.33 1.21
CA GLY A 398 -9.36 22.43 2.59
C GLY A 398 -9.31 21.11 3.33
N TYR A 399 -10.13 21.06 4.40
CA TYR A 399 -10.21 19.91 5.28
C TYR A 399 -11.65 19.49 5.51
N ARG A 400 -11.81 18.20 5.81
CA ARG A 400 -13.05 17.55 6.19
C ARG A 400 -12.88 16.90 7.54
N ILE A 401 -13.78 17.17 8.47
CA ILE A 401 -13.92 16.42 9.70
C ILE A 401 -14.95 15.33 9.46
N VAL A 402 -14.59 14.09 9.77
CA VAL A 402 -15.48 12.93 9.70
C VAL A 402 -15.73 12.40 11.11
N TRP A 403 -16.91 11.82 11.34
CA TRP A 403 -17.19 11.14 12.61
C TRP A 403 -18.18 9.98 12.42
N ARG A 404 -18.12 9.05 13.34
CA ARG A 404 -18.96 7.86 13.39
C ARG A 404 -19.23 7.43 14.82
N GLU A 405 -20.27 6.68 15.03
CA GLU A 405 -20.48 5.96 16.29
C GLU A 405 -19.30 5.00 16.53
N THR A 406 -18.95 4.76 17.79
CA THR A 406 -17.80 3.90 18.17
C THR A 406 -17.93 2.46 17.67
N THR A 407 -19.16 1.98 17.45
CA THR A 407 -19.48 0.65 16.93
C THR A 407 -19.63 0.60 15.40
N ALA A 408 -19.71 1.74 14.71
CA ALA A 408 -19.88 1.79 13.27
C ALA A 408 -18.57 1.45 12.55
N PRO A 409 -18.59 0.58 11.52
CA PRO A 409 -17.37 0.19 10.80
C PRO A 409 -16.87 1.26 9.83
N LEU A 410 -17.75 2.14 9.33
CA LEU A 410 -17.47 3.16 8.31
C LEU A 410 -17.84 4.55 8.82
N TRP A 411 -17.27 5.58 8.20
CA TRP A 411 -17.61 6.96 8.46
C TRP A 411 -19.08 7.24 8.10
N GLN A 412 -19.84 7.83 9.04
CA GLN A 412 -21.28 8.05 8.88
C GLN A 412 -21.60 9.52 8.58
N ASN A 413 -20.76 10.43 9.06
CA ASN A 413 -21.00 11.86 8.98
C ASN A 413 -19.72 12.60 8.58
N HIS A 414 -19.89 13.77 7.97
CA HIS A 414 -18.77 14.65 7.67
C HIS A 414 -19.20 16.14 7.69
N LYS A 415 -18.20 17.01 7.82
CA LYS A 415 -18.33 18.46 7.66
C LYS A 415 -17.06 19.01 7.03
N ASP A 416 -17.20 19.66 5.88
CA ASP A 416 -16.12 20.41 5.26
C ASP A 416 -15.94 21.73 6.01
N VAL A 417 -14.68 22.03 6.39
CA VAL A 417 -14.34 23.17 7.25
C VAL A 417 -13.46 24.21 6.55
N GLY A 418 -13.12 23.99 5.27
CA GLY A 418 -12.29 24.90 4.47
C GLY A 418 -10.81 24.89 4.88
N MET A 419 -10.08 25.94 4.52
CA MET A 419 -8.64 26.10 4.74
C MET A 419 -8.32 26.55 6.17
N VAL A 420 -8.68 25.73 7.15
CA VAL A 420 -8.41 25.98 8.58
C VAL A 420 -7.63 24.82 9.19
N THR A 421 -6.88 25.08 10.25
CA THR A 421 -6.11 24.05 10.99
C THR A 421 -6.68 23.80 12.39
N ARG A 422 -7.86 24.38 12.68
CA ARG A 422 -8.61 24.21 13.91
C ARG A 422 -10.09 24.41 13.64
N ALA A 423 -10.94 23.52 14.16
CA ALA A 423 -12.39 23.66 14.05
C ALA A 423 -13.10 23.04 15.25
N THR A 424 -14.27 23.60 15.58
CA THR A 424 -15.15 23.12 16.64
C THR A 424 -16.48 22.64 16.06
N LEU A 425 -16.94 21.48 16.52
CA LEU A 425 -18.23 20.89 16.13
C LEU A 425 -19.11 20.70 17.38
N PRO A 426 -20.43 20.88 17.25
CA PRO A 426 -21.39 20.64 18.34
C PRO A 426 -21.71 19.13 18.45
N VAL A 427 -20.66 18.30 18.58
CA VAL A 427 -20.73 16.84 18.72
C VAL A 427 -19.76 16.43 19.81
N SER A 428 -20.21 15.66 20.80
CA SER A 428 -19.36 15.26 21.92
C SER A 428 -18.33 14.21 21.52
N LYS A 429 -17.06 14.48 21.85
CA LYS A 429 -15.94 13.54 21.68
C LYS A 429 -16.08 12.25 22.48
N ASP A 430 -16.93 12.27 23.50
CA ASP A 430 -17.13 11.09 24.36
C ASP A 430 -18.12 10.08 23.76
N ASN A 431 -18.88 10.48 22.72
CA ASN A 431 -19.91 9.67 22.11
C ASN A 431 -19.51 9.07 20.75
N VAL A 432 -18.51 9.63 20.08
CA VAL A 432 -18.16 9.29 18.68
C VAL A 432 -16.65 9.21 18.49
N VAL A 433 -16.23 8.56 17.41
CA VAL A 433 -14.87 8.62 16.91
C VAL A 433 -14.78 9.70 15.84
N PHE A 434 -13.76 10.54 15.91
CA PHE A 434 -13.46 11.57 14.91
C PHE A 434 -12.25 11.20 14.03
N GLY A 435 -12.24 11.76 12.83
CA GLY A 435 -11.10 11.81 11.94
C GLY A 435 -11.02 13.13 11.18
N VAL A 436 -9.84 13.47 10.68
CA VAL A 436 -9.63 14.64 9.82
C VAL A 436 -9.01 14.18 8.51
N GLN A 437 -9.58 14.64 7.40
CA GLN A 437 -9.14 14.39 6.03
C GLN A 437 -8.76 15.71 5.36
N ALA A 438 -7.80 15.67 4.44
CA ALA A 438 -7.50 16.76 3.52
C ALA A 438 -8.26 16.57 2.21
N ILE A 439 -8.63 17.66 1.54
CA ILE A 439 -9.35 17.67 0.26
C ILE A 439 -8.56 18.54 -0.72
N ASP A 440 -8.36 18.06 -1.94
CA ASP A 440 -7.79 18.85 -3.03
C ASP A 440 -8.85 19.59 -3.86
N LYS A 441 -8.40 20.36 -4.85
CA LYS A 441 -9.28 21.14 -5.75
C LYS A 441 -10.09 20.28 -6.71
N ASP A 442 -9.67 19.04 -6.95
CA ASP A 442 -10.37 18.07 -7.79
C ASP A 442 -11.39 17.25 -6.98
N GLY A 443 -11.42 17.43 -5.65
CA GLY A 443 -12.34 16.75 -4.72
C GLY A 443 -11.83 15.41 -4.23
N ASN A 444 -10.57 15.05 -4.47
CA ASN A 444 -9.99 13.85 -3.89
C ASN A 444 -9.77 14.07 -2.39
N VAL A 445 -10.07 13.05 -1.62
CA VAL A 445 -10.06 13.10 -0.16
C VAL A 445 -9.02 12.13 0.37
N SER A 446 -8.19 12.57 1.30
CA SER A 446 -7.16 11.71 1.91
C SER A 446 -7.75 10.63 2.82
N VAL A 447 -6.93 9.65 3.18
CA VAL A 447 -7.18 8.79 4.34
C VAL A 447 -7.37 9.66 5.57
N ALA A 448 -8.28 9.27 6.49
CA ALA A 448 -8.50 10.04 7.70
C ALA A 448 -7.39 9.81 8.73
N SER A 449 -6.98 10.89 9.40
CA SER A 449 -6.11 10.84 10.57
C SER A 449 -6.93 10.95 11.85
N PHE A 450 -6.68 10.04 12.80
CA PHE A 450 -7.37 10.02 14.09
C PHE A 450 -6.72 11.02 15.06
N PRO A 451 -7.55 11.78 15.84
CA PRO A 451 -7.04 12.72 16.82
C PRO A 451 -6.51 11.99 18.06
N VAL A 452 -5.35 12.43 18.55
CA VAL A 452 -4.88 12.04 19.88
C VAL A 452 -5.27 13.12 20.91
N PRO A 453 -5.50 12.78 22.18
CA PRO A 453 -5.74 13.77 23.21
C PRO A 453 -4.58 14.76 23.32
N LEU A 454 -4.88 16.06 23.36
CA LEU A 454 -3.87 17.07 23.59
C LEU A 454 -3.24 16.85 24.96
N GLN A 455 -1.95 16.54 24.97
CA GLN A 455 -1.22 16.37 26.24
C GLN A 455 -1.08 17.73 26.92
N PRO A 456 -1.39 17.86 28.22
CA PRO A 456 -1.01 19.07 28.97
C PRO A 456 0.51 19.23 28.90
N PRO A 457 1.03 20.46 28.92
CA PRO A 457 2.48 20.67 28.97
C PRO A 457 3.07 19.88 30.14
N ALA A 458 4.20 19.24 29.91
CA ALA A 458 4.90 18.54 30.98
C ALA A 458 5.04 19.47 32.19
N PRO A 459 4.77 19.01 33.42
CA PRO A 459 4.96 19.84 34.60
C PRO A 459 6.41 20.38 34.61
N ALA A 460 6.56 21.67 34.87
CA ALA A 460 7.89 22.28 35.00
C ALA A 460 8.75 21.40 35.91
N PRO A 461 10.03 21.19 35.59
CA PRO A 461 10.91 20.40 36.45
C PRO A 461 10.84 21.00 37.85
N ALA A 462 10.65 20.16 38.85
CA ALA A 462 10.60 20.60 40.25
C ALA A 462 11.84 21.43 40.53
N PRO A 463 11.74 22.58 41.24
CA PRO A 463 12.90 23.38 41.55
C PRO A 463 13.94 22.51 42.25
N THR A 464 15.15 22.54 41.76
CA THR A 464 16.27 21.79 42.37
C THR A 464 16.33 22.20 43.85
N PRO A 465 16.31 21.23 44.79
CA PRO A 465 16.43 21.57 46.20
C PRO A 465 17.68 22.45 46.41
N ALA A 466 17.49 23.55 47.10
CA ALA A 466 18.62 24.39 47.46
C ALA A 466 19.67 23.55 48.20
N PRO A 467 20.99 23.73 47.92
CA PRO A 467 22.02 22.97 48.58
C PRO A 467 21.88 23.14 50.09
N THR A 468 21.71 22.03 50.78
CA THR A 468 21.64 21.99 52.27
C THR A 468 22.94 22.57 52.79
N GLN A 469 22.88 23.75 53.43
CA GLN A 469 24.02 24.33 54.10
C GLN A 469 24.45 23.39 55.22
N THR A 470 25.62 22.82 55.11
CA THR A 470 26.24 22.06 56.19
C THR A 470 26.46 23.00 57.39
N PRO A 471 25.95 22.68 58.59
CA PRO A 471 26.20 23.55 59.76
C PRO A 471 27.71 23.68 60.01
N ALA A 472 28.14 24.90 60.25
CA ALA A 472 29.55 25.18 60.62
C ALA A 472 29.93 24.42 61.92
N PRO A 473 31.12 23.84 62.00
CA PRO A 473 31.53 23.15 63.19
C PRO A 473 31.58 24.11 64.39
N ALA A 474 31.03 23.69 65.53
CA ALA A 474 31.04 24.45 66.76
C ALA A 474 32.46 24.76 67.21
N PRO A 475 32.75 25.99 67.78
CA PRO A 475 34.09 26.35 68.28
C PRO A 475 34.46 25.47 69.49
N ALA A 476 35.71 24.97 69.49
CA ALA A 476 36.24 24.21 70.59
C ALA A 476 36.29 25.15 71.84
N LYS A 477 35.80 24.65 72.96
CA LYS A 477 35.97 25.34 74.29
C LYS A 477 37.41 25.24 74.78
N PRO A 478 37.82 26.28 75.51
CA PRO A 478 39.19 26.35 76.02
C PRO A 478 39.51 25.31 77.07
#